data_a94765d310da5c73648c5bea50b11979
#
_entry.id   a94765d310da5c73648c5bea50b11979
#
_cell.length_a   1.000
_cell.length_b   1.000
_cell.length_c   1.000
_cell.angle_alpha   90.00
_cell.angle_beta   90.00
_cell.angle_gamma   90.00
#
_symmetry.space_group_name_H-M   'P 1'
#
loop_
_entity.id
_entity.type
_entity.pdbx_description
1 polymer ?
#
loop_
_entity_poly.entity_id
_entity_poly.type
_entity_poly.pdbx_seq_one_letter_code
_entity_poly.pdbx_strand_id
1 'polypeptide(L)'
;MTEGRDDTPFFVLGAARSGTTMLRLMLNRHSRLAIPFESQFLRQILKELPLDRPLDFREAERMAELVTGEKNFTTWHLDPAHVRQELIRRAPAPLAMLVDALFRMEISPTGKPRWGDKTPHYYLCWRQLMRLFSGSKLIHIIRDGRDVNLSLERVGWHGPTAADRARYWHERVEMAHAAARELGRGRNMIIRYEDLVLDSRATLDAICDFLGESFEPRMLEFFEDAATHLSDIDGDVHTKLHRPPRPEDVGRWRREMPVERQREFEAVAGSSLRAGSYPCLFSNGGD
;
A
#
# COMPACT_ATOMS: atom_id res chain seq x y z
N MET A 1 -20.01 -28.08 4.71
CA MET A 1 -18.56 -27.97 4.89
C MET A 1 -18.22 -26.57 4.40
N THR A 2 -17.96 -25.64 5.31
CA THR A 2 -17.44 -24.32 4.95
C THR A 2 -16.02 -24.54 4.46
N GLU A 3 -15.81 -24.45 3.13
CA GLU A 3 -14.45 -24.29 2.59
C GLU A 3 -13.77 -23.22 3.42
N GLY A 4 -12.62 -23.56 4.00
CA GLY A 4 -11.89 -22.65 4.88
C GLY A 4 -11.54 -21.40 4.09
N ARG A 5 -12.19 -20.28 4.42
CA ARG A 5 -11.91 -18.99 3.79
C ARG A 5 -10.45 -18.62 4.02
N ASP A 6 -9.82 -18.08 2.99
CA ASP A 6 -8.41 -17.67 3.02
C ASP A 6 -8.24 -16.41 3.90
N ASP A 7 -7.63 -16.58 5.08
CA ASP A 7 -7.27 -15.49 5.99
C ASP A 7 -5.80 -15.08 5.85
N THR A 8 -5.13 -15.53 4.78
CA THR A 8 -3.75 -15.14 4.47
C THR A 8 -3.67 -13.63 4.27
N PRO A 9 -2.65 -12.94 4.82
CA PRO A 9 -2.52 -11.50 4.70
C PRO A 9 -2.33 -11.06 3.24
N PHE A 10 -2.60 -9.76 3.00
CA PHE A 10 -2.36 -9.14 1.70
C PHE A 10 -1.68 -7.79 1.86
N PHE A 11 -1.03 -7.33 0.80
CA PHE A 11 -0.28 -6.07 0.82
C PHE A 11 -0.76 -5.14 -0.29
N VAL A 12 -0.85 -3.84 0.03
CA VAL A 12 -1.21 -2.78 -0.92
C VAL A 12 -0.01 -1.85 -1.08
N LEU A 13 0.52 -1.77 -2.29
CA LEU A 13 1.65 -0.92 -2.64
C LEU A 13 1.28 0.08 -3.74
N GLY A 14 2.08 1.11 -3.87
CA GLY A 14 1.97 2.13 -4.91
C GLY A 14 2.88 3.30 -4.60
N ALA A 15 3.11 4.17 -5.57
CA ALA A 15 3.78 5.43 -5.31
C ALA A 15 2.95 6.26 -4.31
N ALA A 16 3.61 7.02 -3.44
CA ALA A 16 2.90 7.98 -2.60
C ALA A 16 2.02 8.87 -3.48
N ARG A 17 0.85 9.26 -2.99
CA ARG A 17 -0.16 10.06 -3.72
C ARG A 17 -0.85 9.36 -4.90
N SER A 18 -0.72 8.05 -5.04
CA SER A 18 -1.43 7.25 -6.06
C SER A 18 -2.80 6.73 -5.62
N GLY A 19 -3.31 7.12 -4.45
CA GLY A 19 -4.63 6.68 -3.96
C GLY A 19 -4.59 5.46 -3.04
N THR A 20 -3.41 5.05 -2.56
CA THR A 20 -3.24 3.90 -1.64
C THR A 20 -4.05 4.06 -0.36
N THR A 21 -4.16 5.28 0.19
CA THR A 21 -4.98 5.55 1.40
C THR A 21 -6.48 5.44 1.10
N MET A 22 -6.94 5.92 -0.06
CA MET A 22 -8.34 5.74 -0.48
C MET A 22 -8.69 4.27 -0.58
N LEU A 23 -7.85 3.48 -1.27
CA LEU A 23 -8.07 2.03 -1.38
C LEU A 23 -8.06 1.35 0.00
N ARG A 24 -7.15 1.73 0.92
CA ARG A 24 -7.14 1.23 2.30
C ARG A 24 -8.48 1.47 3.00
N LEU A 25 -9.01 2.70 2.90
CA LEU A 25 -10.28 3.05 3.54
C LEU A 25 -11.44 2.25 2.94
N MET A 26 -11.49 2.09 1.61
CA MET A 26 -12.49 1.27 0.93
C MET A 26 -12.44 -0.19 1.39
N LEU A 27 -11.24 -0.78 1.45
CA LEU A 27 -11.04 -2.16 1.92
C LEU A 27 -11.37 -2.31 3.41
N ASN A 28 -11.11 -1.30 4.23
CA ASN A 28 -11.47 -1.31 5.65
C ASN A 28 -12.98 -1.31 5.89
N ARG A 29 -13.82 -0.90 4.94
CA ARG A 29 -15.28 -1.04 5.06
C ARG A 29 -15.77 -2.47 4.84
N HIS A 30 -14.95 -3.36 4.29
CA HIS A 30 -15.30 -4.77 4.15
C HIS A 30 -15.36 -5.48 5.51
N SER A 31 -16.34 -6.40 5.69
CA SER A 31 -16.59 -7.07 6.99
C SER A 31 -15.43 -7.95 7.46
N ARG A 32 -14.60 -8.42 6.54
CA ARG A 32 -13.53 -9.37 6.85
C ARG A 32 -12.12 -8.79 6.77
N LEU A 33 -11.94 -7.64 6.12
CA LEU A 33 -10.63 -7.06 5.85
C LEU A 33 -10.31 -5.93 6.82
N ALA A 34 -9.12 -5.94 7.43
CA ALA A 34 -8.63 -4.87 8.28
C ALA A 34 -7.21 -4.48 7.89
N ILE A 35 -6.99 -3.22 7.55
CA ILE A 35 -5.68 -2.66 7.23
C ILE A 35 -5.38 -1.57 8.25
N PRO A 36 -4.48 -1.83 9.22
CA PRO A 36 -4.05 -0.82 10.19
C PRO A 36 -3.42 0.41 9.53
N PHE A 37 -3.00 1.34 10.35
CA PHE A 37 -2.13 2.42 9.89
C PHE A 37 -0.78 1.86 9.41
N GLU A 38 -0.05 2.61 8.58
CA GLU A 38 1.21 2.18 7.97
C GLU A 38 2.19 1.64 9.00
N SER A 39 2.56 0.37 8.90
CA SER A 39 3.39 -0.31 9.89
C SER A 39 4.85 0.16 9.87
N GLN A 40 5.42 0.50 8.71
CA GLN A 40 6.80 0.95 8.46
C GLN A 40 7.90 0.01 9.01
N PHE A 41 7.71 -0.62 10.17
CA PHE A 41 8.70 -1.44 10.89
C PHE A 41 9.10 -2.73 10.16
N LEU A 42 8.24 -3.30 9.29
CA LEU A 42 8.58 -4.58 8.62
C LEU A 42 9.85 -4.47 7.77
N ARG A 43 10.13 -3.31 7.19
CA ARG A 43 11.35 -3.12 6.43
C ARG A 43 12.62 -3.34 7.28
N GLN A 44 12.62 -2.81 8.51
CA GLN A 44 13.77 -2.95 9.41
C GLN A 44 13.84 -4.36 9.97
N ILE A 45 12.72 -4.95 10.32
CA ILE A 45 12.61 -6.34 10.74
C ILE A 45 13.21 -7.28 9.69
N LEU A 46 12.79 -7.14 8.41
CA LEU A 46 13.26 -7.98 7.31
C LEU A 46 14.75 -7.78 6.97
N LYS A 47 15.33 -6.66 7.39
CA LYS A 47 16.77 -6.38 7.23
C LYS A 47 17.61 -6.99 8.36
N GLU A 48 17.09 -7.02 9.59
CA GLU A 48 17.85 -7.39 10.78
C GLU A 48 17.61 -8.83 11.24
N LEU A 49 16.43 -9.39 11.00
CA LEU A 49 16.06 -10.68 11.56
C LEU A 49 16.02 -11.79 10.50
N PRO A 50 16.34 -13.04 10.87
CA PRO A 50 16.35 -14.15 9.94
C PRO A 50 14.94 -14.53 9.48
N LEU A 51 14.84 -14.93 8.18
CA LEU A 51 13.58 -15.35 7.56
C LEU A 51 13.42 -16.87 7.46
N ASP A 52 14.51 -17.61 7.63
CA ASP A 52 14.65 -19.03 7.27
C ASP A 52 14.68 -19.97 8.46
N ARG A 53 14.66 -19.44 9.67
CA ARG A 53 14.60 -20.18 10.93
C ARG A 53 13.72 -19.48 11.97
N PRO A 54 13.27 -20.20 13.01
CA PRO A 54 12.60 -19.57 14.15
C PRO A 54 13.48 -18.52 14.84
N LEU A 55 12.88 -17.43 15.27
CA LEU A 55 13.52 -16.43 16.14
C LEU A 55 13.60 -16.97 17.56
N ASP A 56 14.75 -16.77 18.22
CA ASP A 56 14.89 -17.03 19.64
C ASP A 56 14.30 -15.90 20.50
N PHE A 57 14.42 -16.02 21.82
CA PHE A 57 13.87 -15.02 22.78
C PHE A 57 14.52 -13.63 22.62
N ARG A 58 15.81 -13.55 22.32
CA ARG A 58 16.54 -12.30 22.14
C ARG A 58 16.13 -11.61 20.82
N GLU A 59 15.96 -12.41 19.78
CA GLU A 59 15.53 -11.92 18.48
C GLU A 59 14.05 -11.48 18.51
N ALA A 60 13.19 -12.16 19.26
CA ALA A 60 11.80 -11.73 19.50
C ALA A 60 11.77 -10.42 20.32
N GLU A 61 12.64 -10.27 21.30
CA GLU A 61 12.82 -8.99 22.03
C GLU A 61 13.30 -7.89 21.09
N ARG A 62 14.29 -8.18 20.23
CA ARG A 62 14.76 -7.23 19.22
C ARG A 62 13.63 -6.84 18.24
N MET A 63 12.81 -7.78 17.84
CA MET A 63 11.61 -7.48 17.02
C MET A 63 10.68 -6.50 17.75
N ALA A 64 10.41 -6.71 19.03
CA ALA A 64 9.57 -5.81 19.82
C ALA A 64 10.15 -4.39 19.86
N GLU A 65 11.46 -4.25 20.05
CA GLU A 65 12.15 -2.94 20.02
C GLU A 65 11.98 -2.25 18.66
N LEU A 66 12.17 -2.98 17.55
CA LEU A 66 12.03 -2.44 16.20
C LEU A 66 10.59 -1.98 15.92
N VAL A 67 9.60 -2.71 16.44
CA VAL A 67 8.17 -2.35 16.29
C VAL A 67 7.84 -1.12 17.13
N THR A 68 8.13 -1.15 18.41
CA THR A 68 7.72 -0.09 19.36
C THR A 68 8.55 1.18 19.23
N GLY A 69 9.76 1.06 18.67
CA GLY A 69 10.62 2.20 18.35
C GLY A 69 10.31 2.89 17.00
N GLU A 70 9.43 2.30 16.18
CA GLU A 70 9.04 2.91 14.92
C GLU A 70 8.14 4.14 15.16
N LYS A 71 8.46 5.23 14.46
CA LYS A 71 7.76 6.51 14.63
C LYS A 71 6.23 6.38 14.51
N ASN A 72 5.76 5.58 13.57
CA ASN A 72 4.34 5.39 13.31
C ASN A 72 3.67 4.43 14.30
N PHE A 73 4.42 3.78 15.20
CA PHE A 73 3.83 2.86 16.18
C PHE A 73 2.81 3.56 17.08
N THR A 74 2.96 4.86 17.31
CA THR A 74 1.98 5.66 18.08
C THR A 74 0.57 5.70 17.46
N THR A 75 0.45 5.34 16.17
CA THR A 75 -0.86 5.22 15.49
C THR A 75 -1.48 3.83 15.61
N TRP A 76 -0.75 2.89 16.18
CA TRP A 76 -1.24 1.56 16.54
C TRP A 76 -1.77 1.59 17.98
N HIS A 77 -2.88 0.91 18.22
CA HIS A 77 -3.58 0.94 19.51
C HIS A 77 -3.03 -0.11 20.48
N LEU A 78 -1.74 -0.45 20.36
CA LEU A 78 -1.07 -1.47 21.15
C LEU A 78 -0.20 -0.85 22.24
N ASP A 79 -0.27 -1.44 23.44
CA ASP A 79 0.67 -1.13 24.52
C ASP A 79 2.05 -1.73 24.21
N PRO A 80 3.15 -0.95 24.25
CA PRO A 80 4.50 -1.44 23.96
C PRO A 80 4.94 -2.61 24.87
N ALA A 81 4.58 -2.58 26.15
CA ALA A 81 4.92 -3.64 27.10
C ALA A 81 4.18 -4.93 26.77
N HIS A 82 2.92 -4.82 26.36
CA HIS A 82 2.12 -5.98 25.92
C HIS A 82 2.67 -6.59 24.63
N VAL A 83 3.05 -5.76 23.64
CA VAL A 83 3.71 -6.24 22.41
C VAL A 83 4.98 -7.03 22.75
N ARG A 84 5.85 -6.47 23.58
CA ARG A 84 7.09 -7.13 24.00
C ARG A 84 6.80 -8.47 24.69
N GLN A 85 5.88 -8.49 25.64
CA GLN A 85 5.51 -9.71 26.37
C GLN A 85 4.98 -10.79 25.44
N GLU A 86 4.07 -10.45 24.53
CA GLU A 86 3.46 -11.41 23.60
C GLU A 86 4.44 -11.99 22.59
N LEU A 87 5.35 -11.17 22.01
CA LEU A 87 6.35 -11.66 21.09
C LEU A 87 7.34 -12.61 21.78
N ILE A 88 7.83 -12.24 22.98
CA ILE A 88 8.75 -13.10 23.75
C ILE A 88 8.05 -14.39 24.19
N ARG A 89 6.79 -14.34 24.65
CA ARG A 89 6.01 -15.51 25.06
C ARG A 89 5.84 -16.54 23.93
N ARG A 90 5.77 -16.07 22.68
CA ARG A 90 5.60 -16.92 21.51
C ARG A 90 6.91 -17.50 21.00
N ALA A 91 8.05 -16.94 21.38
CA ALA A 91 9.37 -17.46 20.99
C ALA A 91 9.70 -18.77 21.70
N PRO A 92 10.44 -19.70 21.05
CA PRO A 92 10.94 -19.58 19.67
C PRO A 92 9.83 -19.82 18.62
N ALA A 93 9.76 -18.95 17.61
CA ALA A 93 8.74 -19.05 16.55
C ALA A 93 9.25 -18.47 15.21
N PRO A 94 8.73 -18.95 14.06
CA PRO A 94 8.98 -18.34 12.76
C PRO A 94 8.59 -16.85 12.74
N LEU A 95 9.39 -16.02 12.07
CA LEU A 95 9.12 -14.58 11.96
C LEU A 95 7.71 -14.30 11.43
N ALA A 96 7.24 -15.07 10.44
CA ALA A 96 5.89 -14.91 9.90
C ALA A 96 4.79 -15.05 10.98
N MET A 97 4.96 -15.98 11.92
CA MET A 97 4.00 -16.16 13.03
C MET A 97 4.01 -15.00 14.02
N LEU A 98 5.18 -14.43 14.29
CA LEU A 98 5.30 -13.28 15.20
C LEU A 98 4.73 -12.01 14.55
N VAL A 99 4.98 -11.80 13.27
CA VAL A 99 4.36 -10.70 12.51
C VAL A 99 2.84 -10.87 12.42
N ASP A 100 2.35 -12.07 12.09
CA ASP A 100 0.91 -12.35 12.07
C ASP A 100 0.26 -12.08 13.42
N ALA A 101 0.88 -12.53 14.51
CA ALA A 101 0.38 -12.29 15.86
C ALA A 101 0.30 -10.78 16.18
N LEU A 102 1.30 -10.00 15.80
CA LEU A 102 1.31 -8.55 15.99
C LEU A 102 0.15 -7.86 15.25
N PHE A 103 -0.05 -8.19 13.96
CA PHE A 103 -1.15 -7.62 13.19
C PHE A 103 -2.51 -8.07 13.73
N ARG A 104 -2.66 -9.33 14.14
CA ARG A 104 -3.90 -9.82 14.77
C ARG A 104 -4.21 -9.14 16.10
N MET A 105 -3.20 -8.81 16.90
CA MET A 105 -3.41 -8.00 18.11
C MET A 105 -3.99 -6.63 17.76
N GLU A 106 -3.42 -5.95 16.76
CA GLU A 106 -3.88 -4.61 16.34
C GLU A 106 -5.31 -4.64 15.78
N ILE A 107 -5.64 -5.61 14.94
CA ILE A 107 -6.98 -5.67 14.34
C ILE A 107 -8.05 -6.32 15.25
N SER A 108 -7.66 -6.94 16.36
CA SER A 108 -8.57 -7.66 17.26
C SER A 108 -9.84 -6.86 17.64
N PRO A 109 -9.76 -5.56 17.96
CA PRO A 109 -10.95 -4.78 18.28
C PRO A 109 -11.98 -4.68 17.15
N THR A 110 -11.55 -4.90 15.90
CA THR A 110 -12.44 -4.84 14.74
C THR A 110 -13.28 -6.10 14.53
N GLY A 111 -12.90 -7.22 15.17
CA GLY A 111 -13.51 -8.53 14.95
C GLY A 111 -13.29 -9.14 13.57
N LYS A 112 -12.45 -8.53 12.74
CA LYS A 112 -12.19 -8.98 11.36
C LYS A 112 -11.08 -10.02 11.32
N PRO A 113 -11.25 -11.12 10.54
CA PRO A 113 -10.33 -12.24 10.57
C PRO A 113 -9.04 -12.04 9.74
N ARG A 114 -9.04 -11.16 8.73
CA ARG A 114 -7.97 -11.04 7.75
C ARG A 114 -7.35 -9.65 7.78
N TRP A 115 -6.05 -9.60 8.06
CA TRP A 115 -5.31 -8.34 8.00
C TRP A 115 -4.64 -8.10 6.65
N GLY A 116 -4.46 -6.85 6.31
CA GLY A 116 -3.60 -6.38 5.24
C GLY A 116 -2.66 -5.29 5.72
N ASP A 117 -1.68 -4.95 4.91
CA ASP A 117 -0.80 -3.80 5.16
C ASP A 117 -0.75 -2.87 3.93
N LYS A 118 -0.83 -1.57 4.19
CA LYS A 118 -0.64 -0.54 3.18
C LYS A 118 0.49 0.37 3.64
N THR A 119 1.70 0.03 3.27
CA THR A 119 2.91 0.82 3.54
C THR A 119 3.68 1.05 2.23
N PRO A 120 3.61 2.26 1.63
CA PRO A 120 4.23 2.53 0.34
C PRO A 120 5.71 2.18 0.25
N HIS A 121 6.46 2.35 1.35
CA HIS A 121 7.89 2.05 1.39
C HIS A 121 8.26 0.57 1.27
N TYR A 122 7.30 -0.36 1.38
CA TYR A 122 7.57 -1.80 1.24
C TYR A 122 7.85 -2.24 -0.19
N TYR A 123 7.78 -1.33 -1.16
CA TYR A 123 8.34 -1.59 -2.49
C TYR A 123 9.84 -1.96 -2.43
N LEU A 124 10.59 -1.54 -1.39
CA LEU A 124 12.00 -1.88 -1.21
C LEU A 124 12.24 -3.31 -0.73
N CYS A 125 11.24 -3.97 -0.15
CA CYS A 125 11.37 -5.30 0.47
C CYS A 125 10.20 -6.24 0.10
N TRP A 126 9.46 -5.96 -0.98
CA TRP A 126 8.31 -6.76 -1.35
C TRP A 126 8.64 -8.24 -1.58
N ARG A 127 9.84 -8.57 -2.12
CA ARG A 127 10.26 -9.97 -2.32
C ARG A 127 10.40 -10.71 -0.99
N GLN A 128 10.99 -10.06 0.01
CA GLN A 128 11.11 -10.63 1.35
C GLN A 128 9.72 -10.81 1.99
N LEU A 129 8.81 -9.83 1.85
CA LEU A 129 7.42 -9.95 2.32
C LEU A 129 6.71 -11.13 1.68
N MET A 130 6.84 -11.28 0.35
CA MET A 130 6.18 -12.37 -0.39
C MET A 130 6.82 -13.75 -0.14
N ARG A 131 8.08 -13.80 0.32
CA ARG A 131 8.71 -15.02 0.83
C ARG A 131 8.25 -15.33 2.26
N LEU A 132 8.19 -14.31 3.11
CA LEU A 132 7.75 -14.48 4.50
C LEU A 132 6.29 -14.99 4.56
N PHE A 133 5.44 -14.48 3.69
CA PHE A 133 4.02 -14.87 3.56
C PHE A 133 3.78 -15.47 2.17
N SER A 134 4.18 -16.72 1.98
CA SER A 134 4.19 -17.38 0.65
C SER A 134 2.80 -17.47 -0.02
N GLY A 135 1.71 -17.47 0.77
CA GLY A 135 0.33 -17.46 0.27
C GLY A 135 -0.24 -16.06 0.01
N SER A 136 0.44 -15.00 0.46
CA SER A 136 -0.10 -13.64 0.41
C SER A 136 -0.24 -13.10 -1.02
N LYS A 137 -1.14 -12.14 -1.16
CA LYS A 137 -1.46 -11.42 -2.39
C LYS A 137 -0.97 -9.99 -2.33
N LEU A 138 -0.53 -9.46 -3.47
CA LEU A 138 0.04 -8.13 -3.61
C LEU A 138 -0.80 -7.31 -4.59
N ILE A 139 -1.33 -6.19 -4.15
CA ILE A 139 -2.09 -5.25 -4.95
C ILE A 139 -1.25 -4.00 -5.17
N HIS A 140 -0.99 -3.65 -6.43
CA HIS A 140 -0.36 -2.39 -6.80
C HIS A 140 -1.40 -1.43 -7.34
N ILE A 141 -1.44 -0.20 -6.79
CA ILE A 141 -2.20 0.89 -7.38
C ILE A 141 -1.26 1.84 -8.11
N ILE A 142 -1.49 2.01 -9.41
CA ILE A 142 -0.76 2.95 -10.26
C ILE A 142 -1.71 4.08 -10.64
N ARG A 143 -1.21 5.31 -10.58
CA ARG A 143 -1.87 6.52 -11.03
C ARG A 143 -1.01 7.21 -12.08
N ASP A 144 -1.60 7.98 -12.99
CA ASP A 144 -0.84 8.81 -13.94
C ASP A 144 0.23 9.60 -13.18
N GLY A 145 1.49 9.36 -13.57
CA GLY A 145 2.64 9.92 -12.86
C GLY A 145 2.67 11.45 -12.86
N ARG A 146 2.06 12.10 -13.82
CA ARG A 146 1.96 13.57 -13.92
C ARG A 146 0.99 14.11 -12.87
N ASP A 147 -0.11 13.39 -12.57
CA ASP A 147 -1.01 13.72 -11.46
C ASP A 147 -0.34 13.47 -10.10
N VAL A 148 0.47 12.40 -10.01
CA VAL A 148 1.28 12.11 -8.83
C VAL A 148 2.30 13.23 -8.62
N ASN A 149 3.00 13.66 -9.68
CA ASN A 149 3.97 14.76 -9.63
C ASN A 149 3.35 16.05 -9.07
N LEU A 150 2.19 16.47 -9.57
CA LEU A 150 1.47 17.64 -9.04
C LEU A 150 1.13 17.50 -7.55
N SER A 151 0.76 16.29 -7.12
CA SER A 151 0.43 16.04 -5.73
C SER A 151 1.65 16.02 -4.83
N LEU A 152 2.77 15.46 -5.29
CA LEU A 152 4.05 15.45 -4.58
C LEU A 152 4.66 16.85 -4.46
N GLU A 153 4.54 17.66 -5.51
CA GLU A 153 4.99 19.05 -5.50
C GLU A 153 4.32 19.87 -4.40
N ARG A 154 3.00 19.74 -4.23
CA ARG A 154 2.23 20.46 -3.20
C ARG A 154 2.69 20.17 -1.77
N VAL A 155 3.20 18.96 -1.54
CA VAL A 155 3.68 18.53 -0.21
C VAL A 155 5.19 18.60 -0.09
N GLY A 156 5.91 19.04 -1.13
CA GLY A 156 7.36 19.18 -1.13
C GLY A 156 8.14 17.85 -1.06
N TRP A 157 7.53 16.73 -1.52
CA TRP A 157 8.15 15.41 -1.43
C TRP A 157 8.87 14.99 -2.72
N HIS A 158 9.90 14.16 -2.56
CA HIS A 158 10.65 13.48 -3.63
C HIS A 158 11.36 14.42 -4.61
N GLY A 159 11.94 15.49 -4.08
CA GLY A 159 12.83 16.40 -4.82
C GLY A 159 12.14 17.62 -5.42
N PRO A 160 12.94 18.62 -5.83
CA PRO A 160 12.43 19.92 -6.26
C PRO A 160 11.92 19.93 -7.71
N THR A 161 12.36 18.99 -8.57
CA THR A 161 12.09 19.03 -10.02
C THR A 161 11.01 18.01 -10.43
N ALA A 162 10.41 18.20 -11.61
CA ALA A 162 9.50 17.20 -12.16
C ALA A 162 10.25 15.90 -12.50
N ALA A 163 11.51 16.00 -12.93
CA ALA A 163 12.37 14.84 -13.19
C ALA A 163 12.66 14.01 -11.95
N ASP A 164 12.87 14.63 -10.78
CA ASP A 164 13.09 13.90 -9.53
C ASP A 164 11.86 13.07 -9.14
N ARG A 165 10.69 13.69 -9.21
CA ARG A 165 9.42 13.01 -8.92
C ARG A 165 9.05 11.99 -10.00
N ALA A 166 9.47 12.20 -11.26
CA ALA A 166 9.34 11.24 -12.34
C ALA A 166 10.18 9.97 -12.07
N ARG A 167 11.46 10.12 -11.66
CA ARG A 167 12.31 8.99 -11.26
C ARG A 167 11.69 8.20 -10.13
N TYR A 168 11.23 8.91 -9.08
CA TYR A 168 10.53 8.29 -7.96
C TYR A 168 9.33 7.46 -8.42
N TRP A 169 8.47 8.00 -9.28
CA TRP A 169 7.28 7.31 -9.79
C TRP A 169 7.64 6.13 -10.71
N HIS A 170 8.57 6.37 -11.65
CA HIS A 170 9.07 5.36 -12.58
C HIS A 170 9.55 4.09 -11.87
N GLU A 171 10.40 4.22 -10.85
CA GLU A 171 10.90 3.10 -10.08
C GLU A 171 9.77 2.26 -9.45
N ARG A 172 8.68 2.88 -8.98
CA ARG A 172 7.55 2.16 -8.38
C ARG A 172 6.72 1.42 -9.41
N VAL A 173 6.54 2.01 -10.56
CA VAL A 173 5.87 1.34 -11.70
C VAL A 173 6.68 0.15 -12.20
N GLU A 174 7.99 0.33 -12.40
CA GLU A 174 8.88 -0.78 -12.81
C GLU A 174 8.85 -1.92 -11.79
N MET A 175 8.85 -1.59 -10.51
CA MET A 175 8.75 -2.59 -9.44
C MET A 175 7.39 -3.31 -9.45
N ALA A 176 6.29 -2.60 -9.69
CA ALA A 176 4.97 -3.23 -9.81
C ALA A 176 4.93 -4.23 -10.99
N HIS A 177 5.51 -3.87 -12.12
CA HIS A 177 5.63 -4.78 -13.27
C HIS A 177 6.60 -5.93 -13.01
N ALA A 178 7.70 -5.71 -12.28
CA ALA A 178 8.61 -6.79 -11.87
C ALA A 178 7.90 -7.79 -10.96
N ALA A 179 7.13 -7.30 -9.98
CA ALA A 179 6.33 -8.15 -9.10
C ALA A 179 5.28 -8.96 -9.88
N ALA A 180 4.62 -8.33 -10.87
CA ALA A 180 3.65 -9.02 -11.71
C ALA A 180 4.28 -10.16 -12.53
N ARG A 181 5.50 -9.96 -13.04
CA ARG A 181 6.25 -11.01 -13.76
C ARG A 181 6.68 -12.16 -12.84
N GLU A 182 7.13 -11.85 -11.62
CA GLU A 182 7.67 -12.85 -10.69
C GLU A 182 6.57 -13.64 -9.96
N LEU A 183 5.48 -12.99 -9.56
CA LEU A 183 4.41 -13.60 -8.77
C LEU A 183 3.28 -14.17 -9.61
N GLY A 184 3.11 -13.69 -10.84
CA GLY A 184 2.01 -14.04 -11.71
C GLY A 184 0.65 -13.52 -11.23
N ARG A 185 -0.39 -13.73 -12.07
CA ARG A 185 -1.75 -13.19 -11.85
C ARG A 185 -2.45 -13.72 -10.59
N GLY A 186 -2.06 -14.88 -10.10
CA GLY A 186 -2.65 -15.48 -8.89
C GLY A 186 -2.27 -14.77 -7.60
N ARG A 187 -1.11 -14.10 -7.58
CA ARG A 187 -0.56 -13.45 -6.39
C ARG A 187 -0.26 -11.96 -6.55
N ASN A 188 -0.38 -11.42 -7.76
CA ASN A 188 -0.17 -9.99 -8.01
C ASN A 188 -1.26 -9.41 -8.89
N MET A 189 -1.79 -8.27 -8.48
CA MET A 189 -2.78 -7.50 -9.21
C MET A 189 -2.30 -6.04 -9.33
N ILE A 190 -2.37 -5.49 -10.54
CA ILE A 190 -2.13 -4.06 -10.78
C ILE A 190 -3.49 -3.45 -11.12
N ILE A 191 -3.85 -2.39 -10.40
CA ILE A 191 -5.06 -1.58 -10.66
C ILE A 191 -4.66 -0.15 -10.99
N ARG A 192 -5.49 0.55 -11.73
CA ARG A 192 -5.33 1.98 -12.00
C ARG A 192 -6.17 2.80 -11.03
N TYR A 193 -5.58 3.87 -10.51
CA TYR A 193 -6.31 4.84 -9.70
C TYR A 193 -7.51 5.43 -10.44
N GLU A 194 -7.35 5.67 -11.73
CA GLU A 194 -8.38 6.22 -12.59
C GLU A 194 -9.60 5.31 -12.65
N ASP A 195 -9.39 3.99 -12.78
CA ASP A 195 -10.48 3.00 -12.80
C ASP A 195 -11.16 2.94 -11.43
N LEU A 196 -10.38 3.00 -10.33
CA LEU A 196 -10.93 3.03 -8.97
C LEU A 196 -11.79 4.29 -8.72
N VAL A 197 -11.49 5.43 -9.38
CA VAL A 197 -12.27 6.66 -9.27
C VAL A 197 -13.49 6.66 -10.18
N LEU A 198 -13.34 6.20 -11.43
CA LEU A 198 -14.37 6.29 -12.45
C LEU A 198 -15.39 5.15 -12.37
N ASP A 199 -14.96 3.97 -11.94
CA ASP A 199 -15.80 2.79 -11.70
C ASP A 199 -15.32 2.07 -10.43
N SER A 200 -15.58 2.70 -9.28
CA SER A 200 -15.19 2.15 -7.97
C SER A 200 -15.79 0.77 -7.73
N ARG A 201 -17.04 0.54 -8.16
CA ARG A 201 -17.74 -0.73 -7.94
C ARG A 201 -17.05 -1.88 -8.68
N ALA A 202 -16.86 -1.75 -9.98
CA ALA A 202 -16.24 -2.82 -10.77
C ALA A 202 -14.79 -3.07 -10.34
N THR A 203 -14.04 -2.01 -9.99
CA THR A 203 -12.67 -2.13 -9.53
C THR A 203 -12.59 -2.84 -8.17
N LEU A 204 -13.47 -2.52 -7.22
CA LEU A 204 -13.51 -3.17 -5.90
C LEU A 204 -14.00 -4.61 -5.99
N ASP A 205 -14.96 -4.90 -6.87
CA ASP A 205 -15.43 -6.26 -7.14
C ASP A 205 -14.27 -7.13 -7.64
N ALA A 206 -13.52 -6.67 -8.63
CA ALA A 206 -12.33 -7.36 -9.14
C ALA A 206 -11.23 -7.54 -8.06
N ILE A 207 -11.05 -6.57 -7.15
CA ILE A 207 -10.11 -6.69 -6.03
C ILE A 207 -10.61 -7.74 -5.03
N CYS A 208 -11.89 -7.75 -4.71
CA CYS A 208 -12.48 -8.74 -3.82
C CYS A 208 -12.33 -10.15 -4.40
N ASP A 209 -12.69 -10.36 -5.67
CA ASP A 209 -12.48 -11.63 -6.37
C ASP A 209 -11.01 -12.07 -6.32
N PHE A 210 -10.08 -11.15 -6.59
CA PHE A 210 -8.65 -11.43 -6.49
C PHE A 210 -8.26 -11.85 -5.07
N LEU A 211 -8.82 -11.23 -4.04
CA LEU A 211 -8.59 -11.60 -2.64
C LEU A 211 -9.30 -12.90 -2.24
N GLY A 212 -10.33 -13.34 -2.96
CA GLY A 212 -11.19 -14.46 -2.60
C GLY A 212 -12.30 -14.05 -1.63
N GLU A 213 -12.72 -12.80 -1.71
CA GLU A 213 -13.81 -12.21 -0.92
C GLU A 213 -14.96 -11.78 -1.84
N SER A 214 -16.12 -11.49 -1.27
CA SER A 214 -17.27 -10.94 -2.00
C SER A 214 -17.33 -9.43 -1.84
N PHE A 215 -17.61 -8.69 -2.90
CA PHE A 215 -17.80 -7.24 -2.82
C PHE A 215 -18.95 -6.89 -1.85
N GLU A 216 -18.74 -5.86 -1.04
CA GLU A 216 -19.74 -5.30 -0.13
C GLU A 216 -20.03 -3.84 -0.48
N PRO A 217 -21.30 -3.44 -0.71
CA PRO A 217 -21.66 -2.08 -1.13
C PRO A 217 -21.13 -0.96 -0.22
N ARG A 218 -21.04 -1.21 1.10
CA ARG A 218 -20.50 -0.24 2.06
C ARG A 218 -19.05 0.16 1.81
N MET A 219 -18.29 -0.61 1.02
CA MET A 219 -16.94 -0.23 0.61
C MET A 219 -16.91 1.08 -0.19
N LEU A 220 -18.02 1.41 -0.87
CA LEU A 220 -18.18 2.68 -1.59
C LEU A 220 -18.43 3.88 -0.66
N GLU A 221 -18.83 3.64 0.59
CA GLU A 221 -19.18 4.65 1.61
C GLU A 221 -17.99 4.96 2.53
N PHE A 222 -16.76 4.68 2.11
CA PHE A 222 -15.53 4.81 2.91
C PHE A 222 -15.31 6.21 3.50
N PHE A 223 -15.85 7.24 2.87
CA PHE A 223 -15.72 8.64 3.27
C PHE A 223 -16.51 8.98 4.53
N GLU A 224 -17.49 8.18 4.92
CA GLU A 224 -18.29 8.39 6.13
C GLU A 224 -17.46 8.24 7.40
N ASP A 225 -16.53 7.27 7.41
CA ASP A 225 -15.66 6.98 8.55
C ASP A 225 -14.21 7.46 8.33
N ALA A 226 -13.95 8.23 7.27
CA ALA A 226 -12.60 8.65 6.92
C ALA A 226 -11.90 9.37 8.08
N ALA A 227 -12.61 10.19 8.84
CA ALA A 227 -12.06 10.94 9.97
C ALA A 227 -11.53 10.03 11.10
N THR A 228 -12.13 8.85 11.31
CA THR A 228 -11.70 7.91 12.36
C THR A 228 -10.50 7.05 11.95
N HIS A 229 -10.23 6.97 10.66
CA HIS A 229 -9.17 6.13 10.07
C HIS A 229 -7.98 6.92 9.51
N LEU A 230 -8.05 8.24 9.51
CA LEU A 230 -6.95 9.13 9.17
C LEU A 230 -6.31 9.59 10.49
N SER A 231 -5.00 9.48 10.59
CA SER A 231 -4.28 9.97 11.75
C SER A 231 -4.00 11.48 11.63
N ASP A 232 -3.80 12.14 12.77
CA ASP A 232 -3.34 13.53 12.83
C ASP A 232 -1.98 13.75 12.11
N ILE A 233 -1.22 12.67 11.90
CA ILE A 233 0.05 12.67 11.17
C ILE A 233 -0.17 12.98 9.67
N ASP A 234 -1.37 12.65 9.14
CA ASP A 234 -1.69 12.85 7.72
C ASP A 234 -2.03 14.33 7.39
N GLY A 235 -2.37 15.16 8.38
CA GLY A 235 -2.70 16.56 8.22
C GLY A 235 -3.71 16.85 7.10
N ASP A 236 -3.66 18.03 6.51
CA ASP A 236 -4.53 18.45 5.37
C ASP A 236 -4.27 17.70 4.06
N VAL A 237 -3.33 16.76 4.06
CA VAL A 237 -2.90 16.02 2.86
C VAL A 237 -4.00 15.13 2.29
N HIS A 238 -5.01 14.79 3.09
CA HIS A 238 -6.06 13.84 2.74
C HIS A 238 -7.49 14.44 2.69
N THR A 239 -7.64 15.75 2.55
CA THR A 239 -8.94 16.44 2.52
C THR A 239 -9.97 15.86 1.55
N LYS A 240 -9.49 15.27 0.43
CA LYS A 240 -10.37 14.64 -0.58
C LYS A 240 -11.00 13.32 -0.13
N LEU A 241 -10.52 12.70 0.94
CA LEU A 241 -11.01 11.40 1.41
C LEU A 241 -12.31 11.51 2.21
N HIS A 242 -12.74 12.72 2.57
CA HIS A 242 -14.02 12.99 3.25
C HIS A 242 -15.22 13.11 2.30
N ARG A 243 -15.07 12.72 1.04
CA ARG A 243 -16.12 12.73 0.03
C ARG A 243 -15.93 11.57 -0.96
N PRO A 244 -16.97 11.20 -1.71
CA PRO A 244 -16.84 10.29 -2.83
C PRO A 244 -15.78 10.75 -3.84
N PRO A 245 -15.05 9.83 -4.49
CA PRO A 245 -14.15 10.19 -5.58
C PRO A 245 -14.93 10.81 -6.74
N ARG A 246 -14.31 11.70 -7.50
CA ARG A 246 -14.94 12.42 -8.60
C ARG A 246 -14.11 12.35 -9.87
N PRO A 247 -14.72 12.32 -11.05
CA PRO A 247 -13.99 12.32 -12.32
C PRO A 247 -12.95 13.45 -12.45
N GLU A 248 -13.22 14.62 -11.84
CA GLU A 248 -12.31 15.78 -11.85
C GLU A 248 -11.02 15.56 -11.08
N ASP A 249 -10.95 14.49 -10.27
CA ASP A 249 -9.73 14.09 -9.55
C ASP A 249 -8.73 13.36 -10.46
N VAL A 250 -9.15 12.99 -11.68
CA VAL A 250 -8.37 12.29 -12.69
C VAL A 250 -7.89 13.25 -13.78
N GLY A 251 -6.64 13.09 -14.22
CA GLY A 251 -6.09 13.82 -15.35
C GLY A 251 -5.93 15.32 -15.14
N ARG A 252 -5.80 15.76 -13.91
CA ARG A 252 -5.62 17.17 -13.53
C ARG A 252 -4.38 17.78 -14.17
N TRP A 253 -3.36 16.97 -14.41
CA TRP A 253 -2.12 17.38 -15.06
C TRP A 253 -2.34 18.09 -16.41
N ARG A 254 -3.39 17.74 -17.15
CA ARG A 254 -3.71 18.38 -18.44
C ARG A 254 -4.05 19.87 -18.30
N ARG A 255 -4.56 20.27 -17.16
CA ARG A 255 -4.98 21.67 -16.86
C ARG A 255 -4.00 22.40 -15.96
N GLU A 256 -3.28 21.66 -15.09
CA GLU A 256 -2.53 22.26 -13.99
C GLU A 256 -1.00 22.15 -14.16
N MET A 257 -0.51 21.24 -15.02
CA MET A 257 0.93 21.03 -15.19
C MET A 257 1.44 21.82 -16.42
N PRO A 258 2.40 22.76 -16.25
CA PRO A 258 3.01 23.45 -17.36
C PRO A 258 3.65 22.49 -18.37
N VAL A 259 3.60 22.83 -19.68
CA VAL A 259 4.07 21.98 -20.78
C VAL A 259 5.56 21.59 -20.61
N GLU A 260 6.39 22.51 -20.16
CA GLU A 260 7.81 22.29 -19.90
C GLU A 260 8.01 21.19 -18.86
N ARG A 261 7.23 21.19 -17.80
CA ARG A 261 7.27 20.14 -16.75
C ARG A 261 6.70 18.81 -17.24
N GLN A 262 5.70 18.84 -18.13
CA GLN A 262 5.21 17.61 -18.76
C GLN A 262 6.32 16.96 -19.60
N ARG A 263 7.06 17.76 -20.39
CA ARG A 263 8.22 17.29 -21.16
C ARG A 263 9.31 16.72 -20.26
N GLU A 264 9.68 17.46 -19.21
CA GLU A 264 10.67 17.02 -18.22
C GLU A 264 10.27 15.67 -17.58
N PHE A 265 9.01 15.53 -17.20
CA PHE A 265 8.49 14.28 -16.64
C PHE A 265 8.52 13.13 -17.64
N GLU A 266 8.01 13.35 -18.86
CA GLU A 266 7.94 12.32 -19.90
C GLU A 266 9.31 11.91 -20.43
N ALA A 267 10.30 12.81 -20.43
CA ALA A 267 11.67 12.48 -20.77
C ALA A 267 12.27 11.41 -19.84
N VAL A 268 11.86 11.38 -18.57
CA VAL A 268 12.33 10.41 -17.58
C VAL A 268 11.42 9.17 -17.51
N ALA A 269 10.11 9.36 -17.50
CA ALA A 269 9.14 8.33 -17.16
C ALA A 269 8.24 7.90 -18.34
N GLY A 270 8.55 8.28 -19.56
CA GLY A 270 7.73 7.99 -20.75
C GLY A 270 7.53 6.50 -21.01
N SER A 271 8.53 5.67 -20.76
CA SER A 271 8.40 4.20 -20.88
C SER A 271 7.37 3.66 -19.90
N SER A 272 7.41 4.07 -18.65
CA SER A 272 6.47 3.62 -17.62
C SER A 272 5.06 4.21 -17.81
N LEU A 273 4.94 5.42 -18.38
CA LEU A 273 3.63 5.95 -18.79
C LEU A 273 2.99 5.02 -19.83
N ARG A 274 3.74 4.65 -20.87
CA ARG A 274 3.26 3.71 -21.91
C ARG A 274 2.92 2.34 -21.32
N ALA A 275 3.79 1.79 -20.48
CA ALA A 275 3.55 0.50 -19.81
C ALA A 275 2.28 0.52 -18.95
N GLY A 276 1.96 1.65 -18.32
CA GLY A 276 0.73 1.87 -17.56
C GLY A 276 -0.49 2.27 -18.39
N SER A 277 -0.37 2.25 -19.74
CA SER A 277 -1.42 2.67 -20.68
C SER A 277 -1.82 4.15 -20.50
N TYR A 278 -0.86 5.02 -20.15
CA TYR A 278 -1.04 6.46 -20.12
C TYR A 278 -0.50 7.10 -21.41
N PRO A 279 -1.21 8.07 -22.00
CA PRO A 279 -0.75 8.73 -23.22
C PRO A 279 0.54 9.53 -22.96
N CYS A 280 1.52 9.41 -23.83
CA CYS A 280 2.66 10.29 -23.89
C CYS A 280 2.40 11.36 -24.97
N LEU A 281 2.62 12.64 -24.61
CA LEU A 281 2.41 13.76 -25.51
C LEU A 281 3.69 14.15 -26.27
N PHE A 282 4.83 13.82 -25.65
CA PHE A 282 6.15 14.15 -26.22
C PHE A 282 6.88 12.82 -26.45
N SER A 283 6.92 12.38 -27.71
CA SER A 283 7.80 11.28 -28.10
C SER A 283 9.23 11.79 -28.06
N ASN A 284 10.11 11.14 -27.31
CA ASN A 284 11.53 11.26 -27.58
C ASN A 284 11.71 10.71 -29.02
N GLY A 285 11.99 11.58 -29.96
CA GLY A 285 12.33 11.19 -31.33
C GLY A 285 13.55 10.27 -31.26
N GLY A 286 13.34 9.01 -31.51
CA GLY A 286 14.32 7.95 -31.48
C GLY A 286 13.60 6.64 -31.71
N ASP A 287 13.22 6.35 -32.95
CA ASP A 287 13.13 5.01 -33.50
C ASP A 287 14.52 4.52 -33.83
#